data_3d559fe97e9e5848dea109c991519a1d
#
_entry.id   3d559fe97e9e5848dea109c991519a1d
#
_cell.length_a   1.000
_cell.length_b   1.000
_cell.length_c   1.000
_cell.angle_alpha   90.00
_cell.angle_beta   90.00
_cell.angle_gamma   90.00
#
_symmetry.space_group_name_H-M   'P 1'
#
loop_
_entity.id
_entity.type
_entity.pdbx_description
1 polymer ?
#
loop_
_entity_poly.entity_id
_entity_poly.type
_entity_poly.pdbx_seq_one_letter_code
_entity_poly.pdbx_strand_id
1 'polypeptide(L)'
;IVIAGFFIMKNTAKEFMPSLNEGSFLLMPTSMPHSGVEENKRVLQQLDMAVASIPEIETVVGKAGRTESALDPAPLSMYENIIQYKPEYMLNENGQRQRYKVNYNDLFELKDGRFIANPNNSENVTLSAVERSQLIPDNNGEYYRNWRTEIQSPDDIWNEIVRVTKLPGVTSAPKLQPIETRLVMLQTGMRAPMGIKVKGQDLKKIEAFGV
;
A
#
# COMPACT_ATOMS: atom_id res chain seq x y z
N ILE A 1 7.86 -42.44 -12.81
CA ILE A 1 6.93 -41.37 -12.46
C ILE A 1 6.98 -41.11 -10.94
N VAL A 2 6.82 -42.11 -10.05
CA VAL A 2 6.78 -41.94 -8.60
C VAL A 2 8.11 -41.36 -8.05
N ILE A 3 9.25 -41.86 -8.52
CA ILE A 3 10.58 -41.38 -8.13
C ILE A 3 10.77 -39.91 -8.56
N ALA A 4 10.38 -39.55 -9.78
CA ALA A 4 10.43 -38.19 -10.26
C ALA A 4 9.52 -37.25 -9.44
N GLY A 5 8.29 -37.70 -9.12
CA GLY A 5 7.38 -36.97 -8.25
C GLY A 5 7.93 -36.72 -6.84
N PHE A 6 8.63 -37.70 -6.27
CA PHE A 6 9.29 -37.54 -4.97
C PHE A 6 10.41 -36.50 -4.99
N PHE A 7 11.23 -36.48 -6.04
CA PHE A 7 12.28 -35.46 -6.21
C PHE A 7 11.71 -34.06 -6.39
N ILE A 8 10.65 -33.91 -7.18
CA ILE A 8 9.96 -32.62 -7.38
C ILE A 8 9.40 -32.13 -6.05
N MET A 9 8.70 -33.00 -5.32
CA MET A 9 8.08 -32.66 -4.02
C MET A 9 9.15 -32.27 -2.96
N LYS A 10 10.32 -32.92 -2.97
CA LYS A 10 11.42 -32.62 -2.05
C LYS A 10 12.06 -31.25 -2.35
N ASN A 11 12.09 -30.85 -3.62
CA ASN A 11 12.71 -29.59 -4.06
C ASN A 11 11.69 -28.44 -4.17
N THR A 12 10.40 -28.71 -3.95
CA THR A 12 9.36 -27.67 -3.92
C THR A 12 9.40 -26.97 -2.55
N ALA A 13 9.55 -25.65 -2.58
CA ALA A 13 9.49 -24.83 -1.37
C ALA A 13 8.11 -25.00 -0.70
N LYS A 14 8.10 -25.06 0.63
CA LYS A 14 6.88 -25.11 1.43
C LYS A 14 6.68 -23.75 2.05
N GLU A 15 5.66 -23.05 1.64
CA GLU A 15 5.20 -21.81 2.24
C GLU A 15 3.88 -22.07 2.97
N PHE A 16 3.77 -21.53 4.18
CA PHE A 16 2.51 -21.61 4.94
C PHE A 16 1.44 -20.73 4.28
N MET A 17 1.83 -19.58 3.78
CA MET A 17 0.96 -18.67 3.06
C MET A 17 1.80 -17.95 1.99
N PRO A 18 1.47 -18.11 0.70
CA PRO A 18 2.15 -17.35 -0.34
C PRO A 18 1.87 -15.87 -0.15
N SER A 19 2.85 -15.02 -0.49
CA SER A 19 2.66 -13.57 -0.50
C SER A 19 1.60 -13.22 -1.54
N LEU A 20 0.42 -12.82 -1.09
CA LEU A 20 -0.65 -12.32 -1.93
C LEU A 20 -0.55 -10.80 -2.05
N ASN A 21 -0.82 -10.28 -3.24
CA ASN A 21 -1.01 -8.85 -3.40
C ASN A 21 -2.45 -8.51 -2.98
N GLU A 22 -2.60 -7.91 -1.80
CA GLU A 22 -3.90 -7.53 -1.24
C GLU A 22 -4.48 -6.25 -1.87
N GLY A 23 -3.77 -5.60 -2.80
CA GLY A 23 -4.17 -4.29 -3.37
C GLY A 23 -4.10 -3.15 -2.34
N SER A 24 -3.47 -3.39 -1.20
CA SER A 24 -3.38 -2.44 -0.10
C SER A 24 -2.07 -2.57 0.67
N PHE A 25 -1.67 -1.48 1.30
CA PHE A 25 -0.53 -1.44 2.22
C PHE A 25 -1.00 -1.13 3.64
N LEU A 26 -0.23 -1.58 4.61
CA LEU A 26 -0.34 -1.21 6.00
C LEU A 26 0.93 -0.45 6.40
N LEU A 27 0.79 0.86 6.62
CA LEU A 27 1.87 1.72 7.09
C LEU A 27 1.75 1.88 8.62
N MET A 28 2.77 1.44 9.36
CA MET A 28 2.76 1.42 10.83
C MET A 28 3.95 2.19 11.42
N PRO A 29 4.05 3.50 11.23
CA PRO A 29 5.08 4.31 11.86
C PRO A 29 4.76 4.55 13.34
N THR A 30 5.76 5.01 14.09
CA THR A 30 5.59 5.44 15.48
C THR A 30 6.13 6.85 15.64
N SER A 31 5.45 7.66 16.45
CA SER A 31 5.94 8.95 16.91
C SER A 31 6.76 8.79 18.19
N MET A 32 7.26 9.92 18.72
CA MET A 32 7.97 9.94 20.00
C MET A 32 7.06 9.42 21.12
N PRO A 33 7.54 8.54 22.02
CA PRO A 33 6.74 7.91 23.07
C PRO A 33 6.04 8.90 24.03
N HIS A 34 6.56 10.12 24.13
CA HIS A 34 6.04 11.17 25.00
C HIS A 34 5.09 12.17 24.29
N SER A 35 4.76 11.91 23.02
CA SER A 35 3.84 12.75 22.25
C SER A 35 2.44 12.72 22.87
N GLY A 36 1.88 13.90 23.13
CA GLY A 36 0.50 14.03 23.59
C GLY A 36 -0.54 13.70 22.52
N VAL A 37 -1.81 13.66 22.91
CA VAL A 37 -2.93 13.31 22.01
C VAL A 37 -3.01 14.26 20.82
N GLU A 38 -2.90 15.56 21.04
CA GLU A 38 -3.01 16.57 19.98
C GLU A 38 -1.86 16.47 18.97
N GLU A 39 -0.64 16.20 19.44
CA GLU A 39 0.50 16.00 18.55
C GLU A 39 0.33 14.72 17.72
N ASN A 40 -0.10 13.63 18.34
CA ASN A 40 -0.35 12.38 17.60
C ASN A 40 -1.48 12.55 16.56
N LYS A 41 -2.53 13.30 16.87
CA LYS A 41 -3.60 13.64 15.92
C LYS A 41 -3.05 14.47 14.74
N ARG A 42 -2.22 15.49 15.03
CA ARG A 42 -1.60 16.33 14.02
C ARG A 42 -0.69 15.51 13.09
N VAL A 43 0.14 14.64 13.64
CA VAL A 43 1.05 13.77 12.88
C VAL A 43 0.26 12.80 12.01
N LEU A 44 -0.76 12.14 12.57
CA LEU A 44 -1.62 11.22 11.80
C LEU A 44 -2.29 11.93 10.62
N GLN A 45 -2.84 13.13 10.85
CA GLN A 45 -3.46 13.92 9.79
C GLN A 45 -2.46 14.28 8.69
N GLN A 46 -1.23 14.66 9.06
CA GLN A 46 -0.17 14.96 8.09
C GLN A 46 0.22 13.73 7.28
N LEU A 47 0.33 12.56 7.90
CA LEU A 47 0.60 11.29 7.22
C LEU A 47 -0.51 10.95 6.22
N ASP A 48 -1.76 11.00 6.65
CA ASP A 48 -2.90 10.69 5.79
C ASP A 48 -3.00 11.66 4.60
N MET A 49 -2.83 12.96 4.84
CA MET A 49 -2.85 13.97 3.77
C MET A 49 -1.68 13.79 2.80
N ALA A 50 -0.49 13.49 3.28
CA ALA A 50 0.67 13.24 2.43
C ALA A 50 0.47 12.02 1.55
N VAL A 51 -0.02 10.92 2.11
CA VAL A 51 -0.32 9.69 1.36
C VAL A 51 -1.46 9.91 0.37
N ALA A 52 -2.55 10.59 0.77
CA ALA A 52 -3.69 10.88 -0.10
C ALA A 52 -3.32 11.77 -1.30
N SER A 53 -2.20 12.51 -1.22
CA SER A 53 -1.72 13.34 -2.34
C SER A 53 -1.10 12.53 -3.48
N ILE A 54 -0.79 11.25 -3.28
CA ILE A 54 -0.22 10.37 -4.31
C ILE A 54 -1.33 9.95 -5.28
N PRO A 55 -1.18 10.19 -6.59
CA PRO A 55 -2.24 9.93 -7.58
C PRO A 55 -2.69 8.46 -7.64
N GLU A 56 -1.80 7.52 -7.36
CA GLU A 56 -2.06 6.08 -7.36
C GLU A 56 -2.88 5.62 -6.16
N ILE A 57 -3.02 6.45 -5.13
CA ILE A 57 -3.78 6.08 -3.93
C ILE A 57 -5.27 6.30 -4.17
N GLU A 58 -6.08 5.32 -3.82
CA GLU A 58 -7.55 5.39 -3.86
C GLU A 58 -8.10 5.91 -2.53
N THR A 59 -7.64 5.31 -1.42
CA THR A 59 -8.13 5.65 -0.07
C THR A 59 -7.03 5.44 0.94
N VAL A 60 -6.95 6.32 1.93
CA VAL A 60 -6.13 6.15 3.12
C VAL A 60 -6.96 6.38 4.37
N VAL A 61 -6.83 5.49 5.36
CA VAL A 61 -7.48 5.61 6.65
C VAL A 61 -6.48 5.32 7.74
N GLY A 62 -6.17 6.32 8.53
CA GLY A 62 -5.23 6.22 9.65
C GLY A 62 -5.91 6.09 11.01
N LYS A 63 -5.32 5.27 11.88
CA LYS A 63 -5.69 5.08 13.28
C LYS A 63 -4.48 5.36 14.17
N ALA A 64 -4.67 6.10 15.26
CA ALA A 64 -3.66 6.29 16.31
C ALA A 64 -4.09 5.55 17.59
N GLY A 65 -3.17 4.79 18.16
CA GLY A 65 -3.42 4.03 19.37
C GLY A 65 -4.26 2.76 19.16
N ARG A 66 -4.71 2.17 20.25
CA ARG A 66 -5.46 0.91 20.24
C ARG A 66 -6.97 1.12 20.21
N THR A 67 -7.67 0.13 19.72
CA THR A 67 -9.11 -0.03 19.93
C THR A 67 -9.40 -0.63 21.31
N GLU A 68 -10.66 -0.59 21.78
CA GLU A 68 -11.10 -1.26 23.02
C GLU A 68 -11.09 -2.80 22.83
N SER A 69 -9.90 -3.37 22.67
CA SER A 69 -9.70 -4.80 22.47
C SER A 69 -8.46 -5.27 23.23
N ALA A 70 -8.56 -6.42 23.88
CA ALA A 70 -7.41 -7.06 24.54
C ALA A 70 -6.34 -7.53 23.55
N LEU A 71 -6.68 -7.67 22.29
CA LEU A 71 -5.80 -8.15 21.22
C LEU A 71 -5.01 -7.03 20.52
N ASP A 72 -5.30 -5.76 20.83
CA ASP A 72 -4.61 -4.62 20.23
C ASP A 72 -3.70 -3.93 21.27
N PRO A 73 -2.40 -4.24 21.31
CA PRO A 73 -1.47 -3.68 22.30
C PRO A 73 -0.90 -2.31 21.89
N ALA A 74 -1.40 -1.68 20.83
CA ALA A 74 -0.81 -0.48 20.25
C ALA A 74 -0.85 0.72 21.22
N PRO A 75 0.30 1.37 21.55
CA PRO A 75 0.31 2.61 22.31
C PRO A 75 -0.23 3.77 21.45
N LEU A 76 -0.58 4.89 22.09
CA LEU A 76 -1.09 6.08 21.40
C LEU A 76 -0.13 6.62 20.32
N SER A 77 1.17 6.46 20.54
CA SER A 77 2.24 6.88 19.61
C SER A 77 2.40 5.97 18.41
N MET A 78 1.66 4.89 18.29
CA MET A 78 1.71 3.95 17.16
C MET A 78 0.54 4.21 16.23
N TYR A 79 0.84 4.37 14.96
CA TYR A 79 -0.16 4.58 13.92
C TYR A 79 -0.34 3.32 13.08
N GLU A 80 -1.55 3.13 12.58
CA GLU A 80 -1.91 2.12 11.60
C GLU A 80 -2.69 2.79 10.48
N ASN A 81 -2.04 2.99 9.34
CA ASN A 81 -2.67 3.58 8.17
C ASN A 81 -2.90 2.48 7.13
N ILE A 82 -4.15 2.18 6.84
CA ILE A 82 -4.55 1.29 5.75
C ILE A 82 -4.64 2.13 4.49
N ILE A 83 -3.87 1.74 3.49
CA ILE A 83 -3.70 2.47 2.24
C ILE A 83 -4.12 1.56 1.11
N GLN A 84 -5.23 1.88 0.44
CA GLN A 84 -5.65 1.21 -0.79
C GLN A 84 -5.13 1.97 -1.99
N TYR A 85 -4.52 1.27 -2.92
CA TYR A 85 -4.07 1.84 -4.18
C TYR A 85 -4.91 1.35 -5.35
N LYS A 86 -5.02 2.20 -6.36
CA LYS A 86 -5.77 1.92 -7.59
C LYS A 86 -5.12 0.76 -8.34
N PRO A 87 -5.91 -0.12 -8.99
CA PRO A 87 -5.35 -1.07 -9.94
C PRO A 87 -4.64 -0.33 -11.08
N GLU A 88 -3.60 -0.92 -11.64
CA GLU A 88 -2.82 -0.31 -12.72
C GLU A 88 -3.71 0.16 -13.88
N TYR A 89 -4.65 -0.68 -14.30
CA TYR A 89 -5.63 -0.35 -15.32
C TYR A 89 -7.04 -0.31 -14.75
N MET A 90 -7.90 0.50 -15.35
CA MET A 90 -9.31 0.51 -14.97
C MET A 90 -9.96 -0.85 -15.21
N LEU A 91 -10.77 -1.27 -14.23
CA LEU A 91 -11.48 -2.54 -14.24
C LEU A 91 -12.97 -2.30 -14.44
N ASN A 92 -13.65 -3.27 -15.05
CA ASN A 92 -15.11 -3.32 -15.11
C ASN A 92 -15.68 -3.88 -13.79
N GLU A 93 -17.01 -3.96 -13.69
CA GLU A 93 -17.74 -4.51 -12.53
C GLU A 93 -17.35 -5.96 -12.20
N ASN A 94 -16.83 -6.71 -13.16
CA ASN A 94 -16.39 -8.09 -12.99
C ASN A 94 -14.87 -8.20 -12.61
N GLY A 95 -14.20 -7.08 -12.37
CA GLY A 95 -12.78 -7.06 -12.04
C GLY A 95 -11.84 -7.31 -13.23
N GLN A 96 -12.33 -7.24 -14.46
CA GLN A 96 -11.53 -7.41 -15.67
C GLN A 96 -11.10 -6.05 -16.21
N ARG A 97 -9.94 -5.98 -16.87
CA ARG A 97 -9.47 -4.76 -17.53
C ARG A 97 -10.48 -4.30 -18.57
N GLN A 98 -10.87 -3.03 -18.51
CA GLN A 98 -11.83 -2.40 -19.42
C GLN A 98 -11.10 -1.53 -20.43
N ARG A 99 -11.47 -1.65 -21.72
CA ARG A 99 -11.03 -0.73 -22.78
C ARG A 99 -12.04 0.40 -22.95
N TYR A 100 -11.52 1.55 -23.38
CA TYR A 100 -12.31 2.77 -23.56
C TYR A 100 -12.05 3.39 -24.93
N LYS A 101 -13.04 4.09 -25.45
CA LYS A 101 -13.03 4.71 -26.76
C LYS A 101 -11.95 5.77 -26.85
N VAL A 102 -11.10 5.67 -27.89
CA VAL A 102 -10.08 6.65 -28.26
C VAL A 102 -10.34 7.16 -29.68
N ASN A 103 -9.98 8.41 -29.94
CA ASN A 103 -10.04 8.99 -31.27
C ASN A 103 -8.73 8.73 -32.04
N TYR A 104 -8.65 9.18 -33.30
CA TYR A 104 -7.46 9.03 -34.18
C TYR A 104 -6.21 9.77 -33.67
N ASN A 105 -6.34 10.69 -32.69
CA ASN A 105 -5.25 11.38 -32.04
C ASN A 105 -4.84 10.72 -30.71
N ASP A 106 -5.34 9.52 -30.44
CA ASP A 106 -5.09 8.77 -29.20
C ASP A 106 -5.55 9.50 -27.93
N LEU A 107 -6.69 10.22 -28.03
CA LEU A 107 -7.36 10.88 -26.91
C LEU A 107 -8.57 10.06 -26.49
N PHE A 108 -8.76 9.86 -25.19
CA PHE A 108 -9.97 9.22 -24.65
C PHE A 108 -11.18 10.17 -24.81
N GLU A 109 -12.29 9.61 -25.26
CA GLU A 109 -13.56 10.32 -25.41
C GLU A 109 -14.42 10.15 -24.14
N LEU A 110 -14.93 11.26 -23.59
CA LEU A 110 -15.84 11.26 -22.46
C LEU A 110 -17.30 11.36 -22.95
N LYS A 111 -18.23 10.89 -22.11
CA LYS A 111 -19.69 10.94 -22.40
C LYS A 111 -20.21 12.36 -22.60
N ASP A 112 -19.55 13.37 -22.05
CA ASP A 112 -19.87 14.79 -22.20
C ASP A 112 -19.28 15.40 -23.49
N GLY A 113 -18.62 14.61 -24.33
CA GLY A 113 -18.01 15.03 -25.58
C GLY A 113 -16.63 15.67 -25.47
N ARG A 114 -16.06 15.77 -24.27
CA ARG A 114 -14.66 16.20 -24.06
C ARG A 114 -13.69 15.08 -24.44
N PHE A 115 -12.48 15.49 -24.78
CA PHE A 115 -11.37 14.59 -25.05
C PHE A 115 -10.26 14.83 -24.03
N ILE A 116 -9.64 13.74 -23.58
CA ILE A 116 -8.54 13.77 -22.60
C ILE A 116 -7.36 12.98 -23.13
N ALA A 117 -6.16 13.43 -22.77
CA ALA A 117 -4.94 12.76 -23.19
C ALA A 117 -4.85 11.34 -22.62
N ASN A 118 -4.27 10.44 -23.40
CA ASN A 118 -3.99 9.08 -22.96
C ASN A 118 -2.80 9.09 -22.01
N PRO A 119 -2.97 8.67 -20.73
CA PRO A 119 -1.87 8.65 -19.76
C PRO A 119 -0.72 7.73 -20.15
N ASN A 120 -0.96 6.76 -21.05
CA ASN A 120 0.09 5.89 -21.56
C ASN A 120 1.12 6.65 -22.44
N ASN A 121 0.70 7.76 -23.04
CA ASN A 121 1.48 8.53 -24.02
C ASN A 121 1.75 9.98 -23.55
N SER A 122 1.21 10.40 -22.42
CA SER A 122 1.32 11.77 -21.92
C SER A 122 1.66 11.78 -20.43
N GLU A 123 2.71 12.52 -20.06
CA GLU A 123 3.10 12.67 -18.67
C GLU A 123 2.03 13.45 -17.88
N ASN A 124 1.77 13.00 -16.65
CA ASN A 124 0.97 13.70 -15.64
C ASN A 124 -0.53 13.89 -15.92
N VAL A 125 -1.16 13.03 -16.70
CA VAL A 125 -2.61 13.03 -16.85
C VAL A 125 -3.25 12.09 -15.84
N THR A 126 -3.83 12.66 -14.79
CA THR A 126 -4.60 11.89 -13.80
C THR A 126 -6.05 12.37 -13.82
N LEU A 127 -6.97 11.45 -14.12
CA LEU A 127 -8.39 11.76 -14.07
C LEU A 127 -8.91 11.78 -12.64
N SER A 128 -9.80 12.72 -12.36
CA SER A 128 -10.66 12.68 -11.18
C SER A 128 -11.61 11.47 -11.21
N ALA A 129 -12.15 11.09 -10.05
CA ALA A 129 -13.13 10.00 -9.99
C ALA A 129 -14.36 10.26 -10.89
N VAL A 130 -14.79 11.53 -11.01
CA VAL A 130 -15.92 11.93 -11.86
C VAL A 130 -15.57 11.74 -13.34
N GLU A 131 -14.41 12.17 -13.78
CA GLU A 131 -13.98 12.01 -15.18
C GLU A 131 -13.78 10.54 -15.55
N ARG A 132 -13.25 9.72 -14.65
CA ARG A 132 -13.14 8.26 -14.87
C ARG A 132 -14.52 7.62 -15.15
N SER A 133 -15.57 8.05 -14.46
CA SER A 133 -16.94 7.55 -14.69
C SER A 133 -17.54 7.99 -16.03
N GLN A 134 -16.98 9.01 -16.66
CA GLN A 134 -17.40 9.55 -17.95
C GLN A 134 -16.73 8.85 -19.14
N LEU A 135 -15.72 8.00 -18.95
CA LEU A 135 -15.10 7.24 -20.02
C LEU A 135 -16.13 6.33 -20.71
N ILE A 136 -16.05 6.24 -22.03
CA ILE A 136 -16.98 5.43 -22.85
C ILE A 136 -16.35 4.04 -23.06
N PRO A 137 -16.95 2.96 -22.55
CA PRO A 137 -16.46 1.60 -22.79
C PRO A 137 -16.49 1.25 -24.29
N ASP A 138 -15.38 0.70 -24.80
CA ASP A 138 -15.26 0.23 -26.19
C ASP A 138 -14.25 -0.91 -26.28
N ASN A 139 -14.67 -2.07 -26.77
CA ASN A 139 -13.81 -3.26 -26.88
C ASN A 139 -12.66 -3.07 -27.89
N ASN A 140 -12.82 -2.16 -28.85
CA ASN A 140 -11.80 -1.83 -29.84
C ASN A 140 -10.89 -0.65 -29.43
N GLY A 141 -11.16 -0.07 -28.25
CA GLY A 141 -10.40 1.06 -27.71
C GLY A 141 -9.14 0.65 -26.97
N GLU A 142 -8.63 1.56 -26.15
CA GLU A 142 -7.40 1.39 -25.37
C GLU A 142 -7.68 1.22 -23.87
N TYR A 143 -6.73 0.62 -23.15
CA TYR A 143 -6.79 0.52 -21.69
C TYR A 143 -6.41 1.87 -21.07
N TYR A 144 -7.23 2.37 -20.15
CA TYR A 144 -6.88 3.54 -19.35
C TYR A 144 -6.01 3.09 -18.17
N ARG A 145 -4.78 3.64 -18.08
CA ARG A 145 -3.83 3.37 -16.99
C ARG A 145 -4.04 4.37 -15.87
N ASN A 146 -4.25 3.88 -14.64
CA ASN A 146 -4.45 4.72 -13.46
C ASN A 146 -3.13 5.21 -12.85
N TRP A 147 -2.03 4.53 -13.12
CA TRP A 147 -0.72 4.86 -12.57
C TRP A 147 0.06 5.79 -13.49
N ARG A 148 0.86 6.66 -12.91
CA ARG A 148 1.82 7.50 -13.66
C ARG A 148 2.83 6.62 -14.40
N THR A 149 3.45 7.15 -15.44
CA THR A 149 4.36 6.41 -16.31
C THR A 149 5.58 5.87 -15.56
N GLU A 150 6.08 6.59 -14.57
CA GLU A 150 7.21 6.21 -13.73
C GLU A 150 6.90 5.11 -12.72
N ILE A 151 5.63 4.87 -12.43
CA ILE A 151 5.17 3.83 -11.48
C ILE A 151 4.88 2.55 -12.25
N GLN A 152 5.74 1.54 -12.11
CA GLN A 152 5.63 0.26 -12.84
C GLN A 152 5.18 -0.91 -11.95
N SER A 153 5.27 -0.74 -10.63
CA SER A 153 5.01 -1.80 -9.67
C SER A 153 4.41 -1.25 -8.37
N PRO A 154 3.75 -2.09 -7.55
CA PRO A 154 3.36 -1.69 -6.19
C PRO A 154 4.53 -1.24 -5.32
N ASP A 155 5.75 -1.72 -5.60
CA ASP A 155 6.95 -1.29 -4.87
C ASP A 155 7.28 0.18 -5.15
N ASP A 156 7.04 0.67 -6.35
CA ASP A 156 7.23 2.08 -6.69
C ASP A 156 6.23 2.96 -5.94
N ILE A 157 4.97 2.53 -5.82
CA ILE A 157 3.96 3.20 -5.00
C ILE A 157 4.41 3.24 -3.54
N TRP A 158 4.94 2.12 -3.02
CA TRP A 158 5.45 2.07 -1.66
C TRP A 158 6.63 3.03 -1.45
N ASN A 159 7.54 3.13 -2.41
CA ASN A 159 8.67 4.07 -2.36
C ASN A 159 8.18 5.53 -2.31
N GLU A 160 7.13 5.87 -3.07
CA GLU A 160 6.48 7.19 -2.98
C GLU A 160 5.85 7.43 -1.61
N ILE A 161 5.15 6.44 -1.04
CA ILE A 161 4.61 6.52 0.32
C ILE A 161 5.74 6.80 1.31
N VAL A 162 6.83 6.05 1.26
CA VAL A 162 8.00 6.26 2.14
C VAL A 162 8.60 7.65 1.96
N ARG A 163 8.65 8.16 0.73
CA ARG A 163 9.17 9.49 0.43
C ARG A 163 8.34 10.60 1.08
N VAL A 164 7.01 10.55 0.94
CA VAL A 164 6.11 11.59 1.44
C VAL A 164 5.86 11.52 2.94
N THR A 165 6.06 10.35 3.57
CA THR A 165 5.82 10.15 5.00
C THR A 165 7.06 10.37 5.88
N LYS A 166 8.15 10.90 5.33
CA LYS A 166 9.34 11.30 6.10
C LYS A 166 9.06 12.55 6.92
N LEU A 167 8.46 12.37 8.09
CA LEU A 167 8.19 13.47 9.03
C LEU A 167 9.18 13.45 10.19
N PRO A 168 9.64 14.63 10.67
CA PRO A 168 10.47 14.73 11.87
C PRO A 168 9.78 14.11 13.08
N GLY A 169 10.51 13.28 13.84
CA GLY A 169 9.98 12.62 15.03
C GLY A 169 9.08 11.41 14.77
N VAL A 170 8.98 10.97 13.52
CA VAL A 170 8.23 9.77 13.11
C VAL A 170 9.21 8.74 12.56
N THR A 171 9.07 7.48 12.99
CA THR A 171 9.93 6.41 12.49
C THR A 171 9.52 5.99 11.08
N SER A 172 10.47 5.46 10.30
CA SER A 172 10.13 4.73 9.08
C SER A 172 9.37 3.44 9.42
N ALA A 173 8.58 2.94 8.47
CA ALA A 173 7.86 1.69 8.60
C ALA A 173 8.27 0.72 7.48
N PRO A 174 8.32 -0.60 7.74
CA PRO A 174 8.52 -1.60 6.70
C PRO A 174 7.27 -1.68 5.81
N LYS A 175 7.45 -2.20 4.59
CA LYS A 175 6.34 -2.53 3.70
C LYS A 175 5.56 -3.69 4.29
N LEU A 176 4.31 -3.46 4.63
CA LEU A 176 3.40 -4.45 5.20
C LEU A 176 2.11 -4.49 4.40
N GLN A 177 1.40 -5.62 4.50
CA GLN A 177 0.05 -5.79 3.99
C GLN A 177 -0.91 -6.10 5.15
N PRO A 178 -2.16 -5.61 5.11
CA PRO A 178 -3.07 -5.67 6.26
C PRO A 178 -3.35 -7.08 6.78
N ILE A 179 -3.73 -8.02 5.92
CA ILE A 179 -4.13 -9.39 6.32
C ILE A 179 -2.90 -10.19 6.74
N GLU A 180 -1.85 -10.20 5.90
CA GLU A 180 -0.61 -10.91 6.19
C GLU A 180 0.00 -10.47 7.52
N THR A 181 0.12 -9.16 7.73
CA THR A 181 0.67 -8.60 8.96
C THR A 181 -0.16 -8.98 10.18
N ARG A 182 -1.49 -8.93 10.08
CA ARG A 182 -2.38 -9.29 11.19
C ARG A 182 -2.20 -10.76 11.59
N LEU A 183 -2.10 -11.66 10.63
CA LEU A 183 -1.85 -13.07 10.87
C LEU A 183 -0.50 -13.31 11.53
N VAL A 184 0.55 -12.67 11.01
CA VAL A 184 1.91 -12.76 11.58
C VAL A 184 1.94 -12.21 13.02
N MET A 185 1.31 -11.06 13.25
CA MET A 185 1.25 -10.46 14.60
C MET A 185 0.52 -11.34 15.61
N LEU A 186 -0.57 -12.00 15.22
CA LEU A 186 -1.31 -12.92 16.08
C LEU A 186 -0.50 -14.19 16.43
N GLN A 187 0.33 -14.66 15.51
CA GLN A 187 1.15 -15.85 15.71
C GLN A 187 2.44 -15.57 16.48
N THR A 188 3.14 -14.48 16.16
CA THR A 188 4.48 -14.19 16.67
C THR A 188 4.52 -13.13 17.76
N GLY A 189 3.46 -12.32 17.88
CA GLY A 189 3.43 -11.10 18.70
C GLY A 189 4.33 -9.98 18.17
N MET A 190 4.82 -10.10 16.93
CA MET A 190 5.72 -9.14 16.26
C MET A 190 5.15 -8.75 14.90
N ARG A 191 5.59 -7.59 14.37
CA ARG A 191 5.22 -7.09 13.03
C ARG A 191 6.04 -7.72 11.89
N ALA A 192 6.73 -8.81 12.17
CA ALA A 192 7.59 -9.50 11.21
C ALA A 192 7.51 -11.01 11.42
N PRO A 193 7.69 -11.81 10.34
CA PRO A 193 7.70 -13.27 10.42
C PRO A 193 8.84 -13.82 11.29
N MET A 194 9.93 -13.07 11.41
CA MET A 194 11.07 -13.40 12.25
C MET A 194 11.52 -12.17 13.03
N GLY A 195 11.99 -12.40 14.26
CA GLY A 195 12.55 -11.35 15.09
C GLY A 195 13.49 -11.92 16.14
N ILE A 196 14.49 -11.13 16.51
CA ILE A 196 15.42 -11.44 17.59
C ILE A 196 15.01 -10.64 18.82
N LYS A 197 14.71 -11.33 19.93
CA LYS A 197 14.39 -10.68 21.20
C LYS A 197 15.61 -10.72 22.11
N VAL A 198 16.30 -9.57 22.22
CA VAL A 198 17.42 -9.41 23.14
C VAL A 198 16.90 -9.00 24.51
N LYS A 199 17.29 -9.72 25.55
CA LYS A 199 16.94 -9.44 26.94
C LYS A 199 18.21 -9.25 27.77
N GLY A 200 18.22 -8.26 28.65
CA GLY A 200 19.34 -7.99 29.56
C GLY A 200 18.91 -7.05 30.69
N GLN A 201 19.74 -6.94 31.71
CA GLN A 201 19.50 -6.04 32.86
C GLN A 201 20.00 -4.61 32.60
N ASP A 202 20.86 -4.41 31.60
CA ASP A 202 21.49 -3.14 31.27
C ASP A 202 21.11 -2.70 29.83
N LEU A 203 20.37 -1.59 29.72
CA LEU A 203 19.90 -1.06 28.45
C LEU A 203 21.05 -0.70 27.49
N LYS A 204 22.17 -0.15 28.01
CA LYS A 204 23.33 0.22 27.17
C LYS A 204 23.99 -1.03 26.53
N LYS A 205 24.01 -2.15 27.26
CA LYS A 205 24.52 -3.42 26.73
C LYS A 205 23.58 -4.01 25.70
N ILE A 206 22.25 -3.88 25.89
CA ILE A 206 21.25 -4.31 24.92
C ILE A 206 21.39 -3.50 23.63
N GLU A 207 21.51 -2.18 23.74
CA GLU A 207 21.70 -1.27 22.60
C GLU A 207 22.99 -1.59 21.83
N ALA A 208 24.11 -1.75 22.53
CA ALA A 208 25.39 -2.11 21.94
C ALA A 208 25.39 -3.47 21.22
N PHE A 209 24.48 -4.39 21.60
CA PHE A 209 24.31 -5.67 20.94
C PHE A 209 23.42 -5.59 19.68
N GLY A 210 22.57 -4.56 19.59
CA GLY A 210 21.63 -4.35 18.48
C GLY A 210 22.20 -3.53 17.32
N VAL A 211 23.38 -2.96 17.48
CA VAL A 211 24.14 -2.19 16.47
C VAL A 211 25.18 -3.10 15.84
#